data_eff1fc701fa78e8a3bf7292158d0c4a8
#
_entry.id   eff1fc701fa78e8a3bf7292158d0c4a8
#
_cell.length_a   1.000
_cell.length_b   1.000
_cell.length_c   1.000
_cell.angle_alpha   90.00
_cell.angle_beta   90.00
_cell.angle_gamma   90.00
#
_symmetry.space_group_name_H-M   'P 1'
#
loop_
_entity.id
_entity.type
_entity.pdbx_description
1 polymer ?
#
loop_
_entity_poly.entity_id
_entity_poly.type
_entity_poly.pdbx_seq_one_letter_code
_entity_poly.pdbx_strand_id
1 'polypeptide(L)'
;MRATTRLRKLFEDGHTIVAPGIADGLSARLVAQAGFEAVYASGGAISRSAGIPDLGLLSSTEIVSRLEGIVDVVEIPVIADADTGYGNALNARRAVRAFERAGVAALHLEDQTFPKKCGHYDDKSGAGG
;
A
#
# COMPACT_ATOMS: atom_id res chain seq x y z
N MET A 1 -5.07 -19.17 7.54
CA MET A 1 -5.94 -18.53 6.52
C MET A 1 -5.11 -17.50 5.75
N ARG A 2 -5.23 -17.51 4.43
CA ARG A 2 -4.53 -16.51 3.59
C ARG A 2 -5.02 -15.10 3.92
N ALA A 3 -4.13 -14.12 3.83
CA ALA A 3 -4.46 -12.72 4.05
C ALA A 3 -5.57 -12.21 3.10
N THR A 4 -5.53 -12.63 1.84
CA THR A 4 -6.56 -12.31 0.84
C THR A 4 -7.94 -12.85 1.24
N THR A 5 -8.01 -14.08 1.71
CA THR A 5 -9.26 -14.70 2.18
C THR A 5 -9.79 -13.97 3.42
N ARG A 6 -8.89 -13.62 4.33
CA ARG A 6 -9.26 -12.89 5.56
C ARG A 6 -9.85 -11.53 5.23
N LEU A 7 -9.24 -10.79 4.31
CA LEU A 7 -9.75 -9.49 3.89
C LEU A 7 -11.12 -9.60 3.21
N ARG A 8 -11.31 -10.60 2.33
CA ARG A 8 -12.61 -10.85 1.69
C ARG A 8 -13.71 -11.10 2.72
N LYS A 9 -13.42 -11.89 3.74
CA LYS A 9 -14.38 -12.13 4.83
C LYS A 9 -14.76 -10.86 5.57
N LEU A 10 -13.78 -9.97 5.81
CA LEU A 10 -14.06 -8.68 6.44
C LEU A 10 -15.02 -7.84 5.59
N PHE A 11 -14.85 -7.83 4.26
CA PHE A 11 -15.79 -7.17 3.36
C PHE A 11 -17.19 -7.81 3.37
N GLU A 12 -17.25 -9.13 3.38
CA GLU A 12 -18.52 -9.88 3.40
C GLU A 12 -19.31 -9.67 4.69
N ASP A 13 -18.64 -9.43 5.81
CA ASP A 13 -19.27 -9.15 7.10
C ASP A 13 -20.07 -7.83 7.12
N GLY A 14 -19.88 -6.98 6.11
CA GLY A 14 -20.73 -5.80 5.87
C GLY A 14 -20.49 -4.60 6.79
N HIS A 15 -19.50 -4.65 7.69
CA HIS A 15 -19.14 -3.49 8.50
C HIS A 15 -18.01 -2.68 7.85
N THR A 16 -17.89 -1.43 8.24
CA THR A 16 -16.79 -0.58 7.76
C THR A 16 -15.47 -1.06 8.34
N ILE A 17 -14.49 -1.30 7.48
CA ILE A 17 -13.14 -1.67 7.88
C ILE A 17 -12.31 -0.39 8.00
N VAL A 18 -11.72 -0.19 9.17
CA VAL A 18 -10.75 0.89 9.39
C VAL A 18 -9.35 0.30 9.27
N ALA A 19 -8.60 0.77 8.28
CA ALA A 19 -7.23 0.33 8.03
C ALA A 19 -6.27 1.51 8.24
N PRO A 20 -5.71 1.70 9.45
CA PRO A 20 -4.80 2.80 9.71
C PRO A 20 -3.56 2.75 8.83
N GLY A 21 -3.10 3.93 8.38
CA GLY A 21 -1.89 4.08 7.58
C GLY A 21 -0.64 3.81 8.40
N ILE A 22 0.24 2.95 7.88
CA ILE A 22 1.50 2.58 8.53
C ILE A 22 2.66 2.71 7.55
N ALA A 23 3.87 2.85 8.09
CA ALA A 23 5.08 3.05 7.30
C ALA A 23 6.08 1.88 7.41
N ASP A 24 5.98 1.07 8.46
CA ASP A 24 6.96 0.03 8.78
C ASP A 24 6.36 -1.08 9.64
N GLY A 25 7.18 -2.08 9.95
CA GLY A 25 6.75 -3.20 10.78
C GLY A 25 6.38 -2.78 12.20
N LEU A 26 7.06 -1.82 12.78
CA LEU A 26 6.75 -1.35 14.14
C LEU A 26 5.36 -0.71 14.20
N SER A 27 5.05 0.22 13.31
CA SER A 27 3.73 0.85 13.27
C SER A 27 2.63 -0.18 12.95
N ALA A 28 2.90 -1.13 12.08
CA ALA A 28 1.95 -2.20 11.77
C ALA A 28 1.63 -3.05 13.01
N ARG A 29 2.64 -3.43 13.78
CA ARG A 29 2.44 -4.19 15.03
C ARG A 29 1.65 -3.40 16.07
N LEU A 30 1.91 -2.11 16.20
CA LEU A 30 1.16 -1.26 17.13
C LEU A 30 -0.32 -1.18 16.75
N VAL A 31 -0.62 -1.04 15.45
CA VAL A 31 -1.99 -1.03 14.95
C VAL A 31 -2.68 -2.39 15.19
N ALA A 32 -1.99 -3.50 14.91
CA ALA A 32 -2.53 -4.83 15.16
C ALA A 32 -2.81 -5.06 16.66
N GLN A 33 -1.90 -4.62 17.53
CA GLN A 33 -2.03 -4.69 18.98
C GLN A 33 -3.21 -3.86 19.50
N ALA A 34 -3.51 -2.74 18.85
CA ALA A 34 -4.65 -1.89 19.19
C ALA A 34 -6.02 -2.50 18.79
N GLY A 35 -6.02 -3.64 18.08
CA GLY A 35 -7.23 -4.38 17.75
C GLY A 35 -7.81 -4.06 16.36
N PHE A 36 -7.13 -3.32 15.53
CA PHE A 36 -7.57 -3.08 14.14
C PHE A 36 -7.48 -4.35 13.31
N GLU A 37 -8.38 -4.49 12.35
CA GLU A 37 -8.53 -5.71 11.55
C GLU A 37 -7.73 -5.70 10.24
N ALA A 38 -7.19 -4.55 9.87
CA ALA A 38 -6.35 -4.38 8.68
C ALA A 38 -5.41 -3.18 8.86
N VAL A 39 -4.35 -3.13 8.06
CA VAL A 39 -3.45 -1.97 7.98
C VAL A 39 -3.32 -1.52 6.53
N TYR A 40 -3.06 -0.23 6.36
CA TYR A 40 -2.79 0.38 5.07
C TYR A 40 -1.32 0.79 4.96
N ALA A 41 -0.56 0.11 4.10
CA ALA A 41 0.81 0.47 3.80
C ALA A 41 0.81 1.70 2.89
N SER A 42 0.83 2.88 3.51
CA SER A 42 0.70 4.17 2.85
C SER A 42 1.98 4.58 2.14
N GLY A 43 1.91 4.81 0.83
CA GLY A 43 3.04 5.32 0.05
C GLY A 43 3.57 6.64 0.60
N GLY A 44 2.67 7.54 1.00
CA GLY A 44 3.04 8.80 1.63
C GLY A 44 3.76 8.63 2.97
N ALA A 45 3.27 7.72 3.82
CA ALA A 45 3.92 7.43 5.10
C ALA A 45 5.30 6.79 4.91
N ILE A 46 5.41 5.85 3.98
CA ILE A 46 6.69 5.19 3.66
C ILE A 46 7.70 6.22 3.12
N SER A 47 7.30 7.05 2.17
CA SER A 47 8.17 8.10 1.62
C SER A 47 8.64 9.07 2.69
N ARG A 48 7.73 9.57 3.53
CA ARG A 48 8.07 10.48 4.62
C ARG A 48 8.98 9.83 5.66
N SER A 49 8.80 8.53 5.93
CA SER A 49 9.69 7.81 6.84
C SER A 49 11.12 7.71 6.31
N ALA A 50 11.28 7.75 4.99
CA ALA A 50 12.59 7.83 4.34
C ALA A 50 13.12 9.27 4.20
N GLY A 51 12.36 10.26 4.66
CA GLY A 51 12.74 11.68 4.59
C GLY A 51 12.54 12.33 3.23
N ILE A 52 11.73 11.74 2.36
CA ILE A 52 11.48 12.26 1.01
C ILE A 52 9.99 12.52 0.78
N PRO A 53 9.64 13.48 -0.10
CA PRO A 53 8.23 13.77 -0.39
C PRO A 53 7.55 12.65 -1.16
N ASP A 54 6.23 12.58 -1.04
CA ASP A 54 5.37 11.59 -1.72
C ASP A 54 5.12 11.97 -3.18
N LEU A 55 6.14 11.82 -4.02
CA LEU A 55 6.15 12.15 -5.44
C LEU A 55 6.54 10.96 -6.33
N GLY A 56 6.44 9.73 -5.82
CA GLY A 56 6.84 8.55 -6.57
C GLY A 56 8.36 8.38 -6.69
N LEU A 57 9.12 8.88 -5.74
CA LEU A 57 10.59 8.85 -5.77
C LEU A 57 11.18 7.51 -5.35
N LEU A 58 10.45 6.73 -4.54
CA LEU A 58 10.87 5.38 -4.18
C LEU A 58 10.59 4.42 -5.34
N SER A 59 11.54 3.55 -5.63
CA SER A 59 11.36 2.50 -6.63
C SER A 59 10.39 1.42 -6.14
N SER A 60 9.83 0.65 -7.08
CA SER A 60 9.00 -0.50 -6.74
C SER A 60 9.76 -1.52 -5.89
N THR A 61 11.05 -1.73 -6.14
CA THR A 61 11.90 -2.64 -5.36
C THR A 61 12.04 -2.18 -3.91
N GLU A 62 12.22 -0.88 -3.69
CA GLU A 62 12.29 -0.31 -2.33
C GLU A 62 10.96 -0.47 -1.59
N ILE A 63 9.84 -0.23 -2.26
CA ILE A 63 8.51 -0.40 -1.69
C ILE A 63 8.24 -1.87 -1.38
N VAL A 64 8.53 -2.78 -2.29
CA VAL A 64 8.35 -4.24 -2.06
C VAL A 64 9.14 -4.70 -0.85
N SER A 65 10.38 -4.26 -0.70
CA SER A 65 11.20 -4.60 0.47
C SER A 65 10.56 -4.13 1.78
N ARG A 66 9.97 -2.93 1.78
CA ARG A 66 9.23 -2.42 2.94
C ARG A 66 7.99 -3.25 3.24
N LEU A 67 7.23 -3.60 2.19
CA LEU A 67 6.02 -4.43 2.33
C LEU A 67 6.33 -5.82 2.88
N GLU A 68 7.40 -6.45 2.41
CA GLU A 68 7.84 -7.75 2.94
C GLU A 68 8.08 -7.69 4.44
N GLY A 69 8.78 -6.66 4.91
CA GLY A 69 9.04 -6.46 6.33
C GLY A 69 7.77 -6.19 7.15
N ILE A 70 6.79 -5.52 6.57
CA ILE A 70 5.50 -5.27 7.22
C ILE A 70 4.68 -6.55 7.31
N VAL A 71 4.52 -7.25 6.19
CA VAL A 71 3.74 -8.51 6.11
C VAL A 71 4.30 -9.58 7.04
N ASP A 72 5.61 -9.65 7.17
CA ASP A 72 6.29 -10.66 7.98
C ASP A 72 5.97 -10.56 9.48
N VAL A 73 5.57 -9.40 9.97
CA VAL A 73 5.40 -9.14 11.40
C VAL A 73 3.95 -8.97 11.86
N VAL A 74 2.97 -9.04 10.97
CA VAL A 74 1.55 -8.96 11.31
C VAL A 74 0.75 -10.08 10.66
N GLU A 75 -0.32 -10.52 11.33
CA GLU A 75 -1.25 -11.51 10.78
C GLU A 75 -2.47 -10.88 10.12
N ILE A 76 -2.79 -9.64 10.47
CA ILE A 76 -3.91 -8.92 9.86
C ILE A 76 -3.58 -8.53 8.42
N PRO A 77 -4.60 -8.44 7.54
CA PRO A 77 -4.38 -8.08 6.14
C PRO A 77 -3.68 -6.73 5.95
N VAL A 78 -2.72 -6.70 5.04
CA VAL A 78 -2.03 -5.48 4.60
C VAL A 78 -2.59 -5.06 3.26
N ILE A 79 -3.14 -3.86 3.19
CA ILE A 79 -3.57 -3.23 1.95
C ILE A 79 -2.46 -2.27 1.53
N ALA A 80 -1.98 -2.38 0.30
CA ALA A 80 -0.82 -1.62 -0.16
C ALA A 80 -1.20 -0.53 -1.15
N ASP A 81 -0.50 0.60 -1.04
CA ASP A 81 -0.50 1.65 -2.04
C ASP A 81 0.56 1.31 -3.10
N ALA A 82 0.13 1.11 -4.34
CA ALA A 82 1.00 0.82 -5.46
C ALA A 82 1.21 2.03 -6.38
N ASP A 83 0.99 3.23 -5.89
CA ASP A 83 1.13 4.50 -6.60
C ASP A 83 0.39 4.45 -7.96
N THR A 84 1.11 4.68 -9.07
CA THR A 84 0.55 4.61 -10.43
C THR A 84 1.00 3.34 -11.18
N GLY A 85 1.64 2.39 -10.49
CA GLY A 85 2.14 1.15 -11.08
C GLY A 85 3.62 1.17 -11.47
N TYR A 86 4.34 2.23 -11.13
CA TYR A 86 5.81 2.36 -11.31
C TYR A 86 6.28 2.35 -12.77
N GLY A 87 5.50 2.95 -13.65
CA GLY A 87 5.85 3.10 -15.07
C GLY A 87 4.64 2.96 -15.98
N ASN A 88 4.82 2.28 -17.12
CA ASN A 88 3.75 2.02 -18.07
C ASN A 88 2.90 0.80 -17.66
N ALA A 89 1.96 0.39 -18.52
CA ALA A 89 1.07 -0.74 -18.24
C ALA A 89 1.80 -2.07 -17.95
N LEU A 90 2.92 -2.31 -18.62
CA LEU A 90 3.73 -3.52 -18.39
C LEU A 90 4.41 -3.47 -17.01
N ASN A 91 4.89 -2.30 -16.61
CA ASN A 91 5.45 -2.09 -15.29
C ASN A 91 4.38 -2.28 -14.20
N ALA A 92 3.16 -1.79 -14.43
CA ALA A 92 2.04 -1.97 -13.50
C ALA A 92 1.72 -3.46 -13.28
N ARG A 93 1.70 -4.26 -14.35
CA ARG A 93 1.49 -5.71 -14.25
C ARG A 93 2.59 -6.38 -13.41
N ARG A 94 3.83 -6.00 -13.63
CA ARG A 94 4.96 -6.53 -12.86
C ARG A 94 4.89 -6.11 -11.39
N ALA A 95 4.52 -4.86 -11.11
CA ALA A 95 4.34 -4.35 -9.75
C ALA A 95 3.27 -5.14 -9.00
N VAL A 96 2.12 -5.39 -9.62
CA VAL A 96 1.04 -6.19 -9.01
C VAL A 96 1.54 -7.58 -8.61
N ARG A 97 2.29 -8.25 -9.48
CA ARG A 97 2.87 -9.57 -9.19
C ARG A 97 3.87 -9.51 -8.03
N ALA A 98 4.72 -8.49 -7.99
CA ALA A 98 5.71 -8.32 -6.93
C ALA A 98 5.03 -8.06 -5.58
N PHE A 99 3.99 -7.25 -5.55
CA PHE A 99 3.20 -6.96 -4.36
C PHE A 99 2.47 -8.21 -3.86
N GLU A 100 1.88 -8.96 -4.78
CA GLU A 100 1.23 -10.23 -4.46
C GLU A 100 2.22 -11.22 -3.81
N ARG A 101 3.42 -11.35 -4.37
CA ARG A 101 4.48 -12.19 -3.81
C ARG A 101 4.97 -11.72 -2.44
N ALA A 102 4.97 -10.42 -2.21
CA ALA A 102 5.29 -9.85 -0.91
C ALA A 102 4.27 -10.21 0.18
N GLY A 103 3.08 -10.67 -0.21
CA GLY A 103 2.06 -11.18 0.70
C GLY A 103 0.98 -10.16 1.08
N VAL A 104 0.86 -9.05 0.36
CA VAL A 104 -0.23 -8.10 0.62
C VAL A 104 -1.58 -8.72 0.27
N ALA A 105 -2.61 -8.34 1.01
CA ALA A 105 -3.96 -8.85 0.81
C ALA A 105 -4.72 -8.15 -0.30
N ALA A 106 -4.39 -6.88 -0.53
CA ALA A 106 -4.95 -6.07 -1.60
C ALA A 106 -3.99 -4.92 -1.92
N LEU A 107 -4.19 -4.31 -3.06
CA LEU A 107 -3.49 -3.10 -3.44
C LEU A 107 -4.44 -2.20 -4.25
N HIS A 108 -4.09 -0.93 -4.36
CA HIS A 108 -4.75 -0.06 -5.32
C HIS A 108 -3.73 0.78 -6.10
N LEU A 109 -4.14 1.11 -7.32
CA LEU A 109 -3.37 1.92 -8.26
C LEU A 109 -4.11 3.23 -8.48
N GLU A 110 -3.38 4.33 -8.53
CA GLU A 110 -3.94 5.64 -8.83
C GLU A 110 -3.91 5.92 -10.33
N ASP A 111 -4.97 6.54 -10.83
CA ASP A 111 -5.04 7.02 -12.20
C ASP A 111 -4.46 8.44 -12.29
N GLN A 112 -3.13 8.52 -12.22
CA GLN A 112 -2.37 9.76 -12.36
C GLN A 112 -1.31 9.62 -13.45
N THR A 113 -0.89 10.75 -14.01
CA THR A 113 0.34 10.79 -14.82
C THR A 113 1.56 10.72 -13.92
N PHE A 114 2.66 10.16 -14.44
CA PHE A 114 3.95 10.15 -13.76
C PHE A 114 4.77 11.40 -14.11
N PRO A 115 5.47 12.00 -13.15
CA PRO A 115 5.56 11.62 -11.74
C PRO A 115 4.28 11.94 -10.97
N LYS A 116 3.94 11.05 -10.05
CA LYS A 116 2.74 11.20 -9.24
C LYS A 116 2.90 12.30 -8.19
N LYS A 117 1.77 12.80 -7.69
CA LYS A 117 1.72 13.78 -6.61
C LYS A 117 0.65 13.39 -5.61
N CYS A 118 0.93 13.55 -4.31
CA CYS A 118 -0.03 13.25 -3.26
C CYS A 118 -1.35 14.00 -3.49
N GLY A 119 -2.49 13.36 -3.26
CA GLY A 119 -3.81 13.95 -3.44
C GLY A 119 -4.09 15.20 -2.61
N HIS A 120 -3.30 15.42 -1.56
CA HIS A 120 -3.38 16.62 -0.72
C HIS A 120 -2.50 17.78 -1.23
N TYR A 121 -1.72 17.57 -2.28
CA TYR A 121 -0.89 18.60 -2.90
C TYR A 121 -1.66 19.29 -4.02
N ASP A 122 -1.26 20.52 -4.37
CA ASP A 122 -1.83 21.25 -5.50
C ASP A 122 -1.29 20.74 -6.85
N ASP A 123 -2.00 21.06 -7.94
CA ASP A 123 -1.60 20.76 -9.32
C ASP A 123 -1.45 19.25 -9.63
N LYS A 124 -2.31 18.43 -9.05
CA LYS A 124 -2.39 17.00 -9.36
C LYS A 124 -3.00 16.77 -10.74
N SER A 125 -2.39 15.88 -11.54
CA SER A 125 -2.86 15.48 -12.87
C SER A 125 -3.29 14.02 -12.93
N GLY A 126 -4.41 13.75 -13.59
CA GLY A 126 -4.88 12.39 -13.86
C GLY A 126 -4.41 11.88 -15.23
N ALA A 127 -4.29 10.56 -15.38
CA ALA A 127 -3.92 9.91 -16.64
C ALA A 127 -5.09 9.74 -17.61
N GLY A 128 -6.32 9.73 -17.11
CA GLY A 128 -7.55 9.60 -17.91
C GLY A 128 -8.28 10.93 -17.99
N GLY A 129 -7.81 11.85 -18.79
CA GLY A 129 -8.34 13.20 -18.95
C GLY A 129 -9.82 13.30 -19.28
#